data_60d54ce647860809a9108f4380ba8d79
#
_entry.id   60d54ce647860809a9108f4380ba8d79
#
_cell.length_a   1.000
_cell.length_b   1.000
_cell.length_c   1.000
_cell.angle_alpha   90.00
_cell.angle_beta   90.00
_cell.angle_gamma   90.00
#
_symmetry.space_group_name_H-M   'P 1'
#
loop_
_entity.id
_entity.type
_entity.pdbx_description
1 polymer ?
#
loop_
_entity_poly.entity_id
_entity_poly.type
_entity_poly.pdbx_seq_one_letter_code
_entity_poly.pdbx_strand_id
1 'polypeptide(L)'
;MVTLDGIRPFMKKKLTEDKNIHAIEVRADTLEECLADASVQLETKTLNLEYEVLEKGSAGIIGLMKKPWKILVYENPEIVRQKKEEQGELGIDDNELEIAPVIVDTDGAFYVHRFGSHLYLKIVPPVGKGKSVAEKDVLSVINYCESAKFDESLVKSLCMAPNGTDGKYSEIGSYDHLDACDAILAVDISKDEMEATICVSAPQPQGSEITAENIHNALRIQGVQAGIDEERINAYVDTPVYDEPYVVASAIQPVNGRDAYIAYNFETDRSKLKLKETGNGQVDFKELNLIQNVVAGQPLATKMLPQRGKGGKTVLGRYLEAKNGKDINIPLGQNVKLD
;
A
#
# COMPACT_ATOMS: atom_id res chain seq x y z
N MET A 1 -4.07 -14.24 -31.39
CA MET A 1 -4.91 -13.11 -31.82
C MET A 1 -6.15 -13.13 -30.95
N VAL A 2 -6.36 -12.10 -30.12
CA VAL A 2 -7.53 -12.02 -29.24
C VAL A 2 -8.73 -11.63 -30.09
N THR A 3 -9.75 -12.49 -30.14
CA THR A 3 -10.96 -12.23 -30.94
C THR A 3 -12.03 -11.52 -30.09
N LEU A 4 -12.84 -10.67 -30.71
CA LEU A 4 -13.96 -9.96 -30.06
C LEU A 4 -14.94 -10.92 -29.36
N ASP A 5 -15.13 -12.11 -29.89
CA ASP A 5 -16.03 -13.11 -29.31
C ASP A 5 -15.45 -13.77 -28.04
N GLY A 6 -14.13 -13.79 -27.88
CA GLY A 6 -13.47 -14.20 -26.63
C GLY A 6 -13.54 -13.14 -25.55
N ILE A 7 -13.58 -11.85 -25.91
CA ILE A 7 -13.62 -10.74 -24.95
C ILE A 7 -15.04 -10.52 -24.39
N ARG A 8 -16.08 -10.75 -25.19
CA ARG A 8 -17.48 -10.52 -24.79
C ARG A 8 -17.92 -11.22 -23.50
N PRO A 9 -17.67 -12.53 -23.30
CA PRO A 9 -18.04 -13.20 -22.05
C PRO A 9 -17.24 -12.64 -20.85
N PHE A 10 -15.96 -12.30 -21.04
CA PHE A 10 -15.14 -11.67 -20.02
C PHE A 10 -15.69 -10.29 -19.63
N MET A 11 -16.02 -9.43 -20.59
CA MET A 11 -16.61 -8.12 -20.33
C MET A 11 -17.98 -8.23 -19.66
N LYS A 12 -18.78 -9.22 -20.03
CA LYS A 12 -20.09 -9.45 -19.40
C LYS A 12 -19.96 -9.90 -17.95
N LYS A 13 -18.96 -10.73 -17.63
CA LYS A 13 -18.63 -11.14 -16.25
C LYS A 13 -18.15 -9.95 -15.44
N LYS A 14 -17.21 -9.16 -15.97
CA LYS A 14 -16.73 -7.93 -15.32
C LYS A 14 -17.87 -6.94 -15.02
N LEU A 15 -18.76 -6.70 -15.96
CA LEU A 15 -19.94 -5.84 -15.77
C LEU A 15 -20.89 -6.35 -14.66
N THR A 16 -20.93 -7.66 -14.43
CA THR A 16 -21.76 -8.25 -13.37
C THR A 16 -21.07 -8.10 -12.02
N GLU A 17 -19.76 -8.28 -11.98
CA GLU A 17 -18.94 -8.04 -10.80
C GLU A 17 -18.99 -6.56 -10.37
N ASP A 18 -18.84 -5.63 -11.32
CA ASP A 18 -18.92 -4.19 -11.08
C ASP A 18 -20.28 -3.74 -10.51
N LYS A 19 -21.37 -4.42 -10.87
CA LYS A 19 -22.71 -4.13 -10.31
C LYS A 19 -22.87 -4.56 -8.85
N ASN A 20 -22.06 -5.49 -8.39
CA ASN A 20 -22.08 -6.02 -7.01
C ASN A 20 -21.07 -5.31 -6.10
N ILE A 21 -20.27 -4.36 -6.62
CA ILE A 21 -19.34 -3.58 -5.83
C ILE A 21 -20.13 -2.55 -5.01
N HIS A 22 -19.93 -2.55 -3.70
CA HIS A 22 -20.49 -1.52 -2.83
C HIS A 22 -19.69 -0.23 -3.01
N ALA A 23 -20.17 0.64 -3.90
CA ALA A 23 -19.57 1.93 -4.20
C ALA A 23 -20.34 3.05 -3.49
N ILE A 24 -19.63 4.01 -2.94
CA ILE A 24 -20.20 5.19 -2.30
C ILE A 24 -19.76 6.47 -3.03
N GLU A 25 -20.65 7.43 -3.13
CA GLU A 25 -20.36 8.74 -3.69
C GLU A 25 -19.98 9.70 -2.57
N VAL A 26 -18.78 10.30 -2.65
CA VAL A 26 -18.25 11.22 -1.64
C VAL A 26 -17.93 12.57 -2.26
N ARG A 27 -18.18 13.64 -1.50
CA ARG A 27 -17.89 15.03 -1.90
C ARG A 27 -17.13 15.72 -0.79
N ALA A 28 -16.01 16.38 -1.13
CA ALA A 28 -15.25 17.22 -0.22
C ALA A 28 -14.49 18.32 -0.99
N ASP A 29 -13.85 19.20 -0.26
CA ASP A 29 -13.09 20.31 -0.82
C ASP A 29 -11.81 19.85 -1.51
N THR A 30 -11.23 18.75 -1.05
CA THR A 30 -10.02 18.14 -1.61
C THR A 30 -10.24 16.64 -1.90
N LEU A 31 -9.43 16.08 -2.80
CA LEU A 31 -9.46 14.65 -3.10
C LEU A 31 -9.08 13.81 -1.87
N GLU A 32 -8.12 14.30 -1.08
CA GLU A 32 -7.66 13.64 0.14
C GLU A 32 -8.75 13.55 1.20
N GLU A 33 -9.52 14.62 1.37
CA GLU A 33 -10.70 14.63 2.25
C GLU A 33 -11.78 13.64 1.76
N CYS A 34 -12.04 13.59 0.46
CA CYS A 34 -12.97 12.61 -0.11
C CYS A 34 -12.55 11.17 0.21
N LEU A 35 -11.26 10.84 0.05
CA LEU A 35 -10.73 9.51 0.34
C LEU A 35 -10.73 9.20 1.83
N ALA A 36 -10.46 10.19 2.67
CA ALA A 36 -10.56 10.05 4.13
C ALA A 36 -12.00 9.75 4.56
N ASP A 37 -12.97 10.50 4.05
CA ASP A 37 -14.39 10.27 4.33
C ASP A 37 -14.87 8.91 3.81
N ALA A 38 -14.43 8.51 2.61
CA ALA A 38 -14.75 7.21 2.06
C ALA A 38 -14.17 6.06 2.89
N SER A 39 -12.94 6.20 3.37
CA SER A 39 -12.31 5.19 4.22
C SER A 39 -13.06 4.95 5.52
N VAL A 40 -13.71 5.99 5.99
CA VAL A 40 -14.59 5.97 7.16
C VAL A 40 -15.90 5.25 6.87
N GLN A 41 -16.55 5.60 5.75
CA GLN A 41 -17.86 5.04 5.39
C GLN A 41 -17.77 3.57 4.98
N LEU A 42 -16.66 3.16 4.36
CA LEU A 42 -16.40 1.78 3.94
C LEU A 42 -15.65 0.96 5.00
N GLU A 43 -15.37 1.55 6.17
CA GLU A 43 -14.64 0.90 7.30
C GLU A 43 -13.31 0.25 6.89
N THR A 44 -12.64 0.82 5.88
CA THR A 44 -11.40 0.28 5.33
C THR A 44 -10.29 1.32 5.26
N LYS A 45 -9.05 0.88 5.09
CA LYS A 45 -7.91 1.79 4.97
C LYS A 45 -7.95 2.52 3.62
N THR A 46 -7.51 3.78 3.59
CA THR A 46 -7.44 4.60 2.36
C THR A 46 -6.63 3.92 1.25
N LEU A 47 -5.60 3.14 1.61
CA LEU A 47 -4.78 2.37 0.66
C LEU A 47 -5.54 1.21 -0.01
N ASN A 48 -6.66 0.80 0.57
CA ASN A 48 -7.49 -0.29 0.08
C ASN A 48 -8.66 0.22 -0.78
N LEU A 49 -8.72 1.53 -1.02
CA LEU A 49 -9.77 2.17 -1.78
C LEU A 49 -9.34 2.41 -3.21
N GLU A 50 -10.26 2.15 -4.13
CA GLU A 50 -10.20 2.62 -5.51
C GLU A 50 -11.28 3.67 -5.72
N TYR A 51 -11.04 4.61 -6.64
CA TYR A 51 -11.99 5.69 -6.86
C TYR A 51 -12.06 6.10 -8.33
N GLU A 52 -13.23 6.62 -8.71
CA GLU A 52 -13.49 7.24 -10.00
C GLU A 52 -13.89 8.69 -9.81
N VAL A 53 -13.27 9.61 -10.55
CA VAL A 53 -13.57 11.05 -10.43
C VAL A 53 -14.80 11.38 -11.27
N LEU A 54 -15.92 11.68 -10.62
CA LEU A 54 -17.16 12.11 -11.27
C LEU A 54 -17.14 13.60 -11.62
N GLU A 55 -16.67 14.43 -10.67
CA GLU A 55 -16.51 15.86 -10.87
C GLU A 55 -15.20 16.34 -10.23
N LYS A 56 -14.38 17.01 -11.02
CA LYS A 56 -13.11 17.57 -10.54
C LYS A 56 -13.36 18.89 -9.79
N GLY A 57 -12.88 18.96 -8.57
CA GLY A 57 -12.92 20.17 -7.78
C GLY A 57 -11.97 21.26 -8.29
N SER A 58 -12.25 22.50 -7.92
CA SER A 58 -11.35 23.62 -8.17
C SER A 58 -11.27 24.55 -6.95
N ALA A 59 -10.07 25.05 -6.67
CA ALA A 59 -9.83 25.94 -5.53
C ALA A 59 -10.48 27.34 -5.67
N GLY A 60 -11.01 27.68 -6.86
CA GLY A 60 -11.55 29.01 -7.15
C GLY A 60 -10.45 30.08 -7.24
N ILE A 61 -10.84 31.30 -7.63
CA ILE A 61 -9.96 32.46 -7.58
C ILE A 61 -10.33 33.24 -6.31
N ILE A 62 -9.39 33.35 -5.35
CA ILE A 62 -9.55 34.09 -4.07
C ILE A 62 -10.75 33.56 -3.25
N GLY A 63 -11.01 32.25 -3.26
CA GLY A 63 -12.10 31.65 -2.48
C GLY A 63 -13.52 31.83 -3.06
N LEU A 64 -13.66 32.55 -4.16
CA LEU A 64 -14.93 32.69 -4.88
C LEU A 64 -15.00 31.62 -6.00
N MET A 65 -16.16 30.96 -6.12
CA MET A 65 -16.42 29.87 -7.09
C MET A 65 -15.64 28.57 -6.82
N LYS A 66 -15.41 28.23 -5.58
CA LYS A 66 -14.86 26.92 -5.19
C LYS A 66 -15.81 25.81 -5.61
N LYS A 67 -15.32 24.80 -6.33
CA LYS A 67 -16.10 23.62 -6.66
C LYS A 67 -15.54 22.45 -5.86
N PRO A 68 -16.38 21.70 -5.14
CA PRO A 68 -15.95 20.50 -4.42
C PRO A 68 -15.61 19.38 -5.40
N TRP A 69 -14.75 18.47 -4.98
CA TRP A 69 -14.54 17.20 -5.63
C TRP A 69 -15.73 16.28 -5.38
N LYS A 70 -16.07 15.50 -6.39
CA LYS A 70 -17.08 14.44 -6.31
C LYS A 70 -16.49 13.18 -6.90
N ILE A 71 -16.35 12.15 -6.07
CA ILE A 71 -15.76 10.89 -6.47
C ILE A 71 -16.68 9.73 -6.09
N LEU A 72 -16.62 8.67 -6.88
CA LEU A 72 -17.20 7.36 -6.55
C LEU A 72 -16.07 6.51 -5.99
N VAL A 73 -16.23 5.97 -4.79
CA VAL A 73 -15.20 5.21 -4.09
C VAL A 73 -15.73 3.84 -3.73
N TYR A 74 -14.90 2.83 -3.87
CA TYR A 74 -15.21 1.45 -3.50
C TYR A 74 -13.96 0.76 -2.94
N GLU A 75 -14.17 -0.27 -2.14
CA GLU A 75 -13.08 -1.09 -1.64
C GLU A 75 -12.51 -1.95 -2.78
N ASN A 76 -11.17 -2.04 -2.87
CA ASN A 76 -10.52 -2.87 -3.89
C ASN A 76 -11.05 -4.31 -3.82
N PRO A 77 -11.62 -4.84 -4.92
CA PRO A 77 -12.26 -6.15 -4.94
C PRO A 77 -11.33 -7.31 -4.53
N GLU A 78 -10.03 -7.19 -4.80
CA GLU A 78 -9.04 -8.21 -4.44
C GLU A 78 -8.85 -8.29 -2.93
N ILE A 79 -8.84 -7.14 -2.24
CA ILE A 79 -8.72 -7.09 -0.78
C ILE A 79 -9.99 -7.61 -0.11
N VAL A 80 -11.16 -7.33 -0.68
CA VAL A 80 -12.44 -7.87 -0.20
C VAL A 80 -12.45 -9.40 -0.30
N ARG A 81 -11.90 -9.96 -1.38
CA ARG A 81 -11.74 -11.41 -1.53
C ARG A 81 -10.82 -12.00 -0.46
N GLN A 82 -9.63 -11.44 -0.28
CA GLN A 82 -8.68 -11.91 0.73
C GLN A 82 -9.29 -11.91 2.14
N LYS A 83 -10.03 -10.87 2.51
CA LYS A 83 -10.72 -10.80 3.80
C LYS A 83 -11.80 -11.87 3.96
N LYS A 84 -12.54 -12.21 2.91
CA LYS A 84 -13.56 -13.27 2.93
C LYS A 84 -12.94 -14.66 3.02
N GLU A 85 -11.81 -14.89 2.37
CA GLU A 85 -11.04 -16.13 2.46
C GLU A 85 -10.47 -16.33 3.88
N GLU A 86 -9.94 -15.28 4.49
CA GLU A 86 -9.43 -15.31 5.87
C GLU A 86 -10.53 -15.52 6.92
N GLN A 87 -11.76 -15.09 6.66
CA GLN A 87 -12.89 -15.23 7.59
C GLN A 87 -13.66 -16.55 7.43
N GLY A 88 -13.30 -17.39 6.46
CA GLY A 88 -13.93 -18.71 6.24
C GLY A 88 -15.40 -18.64 5.77
N GLU A 89 -15.86 -17.48 5.30
CA GLU A 89 -17.25 -17.27 4.87
C GLU A 89 -17.52 -17.70 3.41
N LEU A 90 -16.49 -18.09 2.66
CA LEU A 90 -16.66 -18.68 1.34
C LEU A 90 -16.78 -20.19 1.47
N GLY A 91 -18.02 -20.67 1.51
CA GLY A 91 -18.31 -22.07 1.14
C GLY A 91 -17.77 -22.29 -0.27
N ILE A 92 -16.87 -23.25 -0.40
CA ILE A 92 -16.28 -23.65 -1.67
C ILE A 92 -17.41 -24.18 -2.55
N ASP A 93 -17.83 -23.40 -3.53
CA ASP A 93 -18.66 -23.90 -4.62
C ASP A 93 -17.69 -24.45 -5.67
N ASP A 94 -17.57 -25.78 -5.75
CA ASP A 94 -16.60 -26.54 -6.56
C ASP A 94 -16.67 -26.28 -8.08
N ASN A 95 -17.42 -25.26 -8.52
CA ASN A 95 -17.59 -24.85 -9.91
C ASN A 95 -17.09 -23.42 -10.25
N GLU A 96 -16.44 -22.72 -9.37
CA GLU A 96 -15.75 -21.50 -9.73
C GLU A 96 -14.40 -21.87 -10.36
N LEU A 97 -14.32 -21.69 -11.68
CA LEU A 97 -13.07 -21.64 -12.42
C LEU A 97 -12.10 -20.72 -11.65
N GLU A 98 -11.04 -21.30 -11.10
CA GLU A 98 -9.90 -20.58 -10.56
C GLU A 98 -9.50 -19.48 -11.56
N ILE A 99 -9.84 -18.25 -11.26
CA ILE A 99 -9.19 -17.11 -11.93
C ILE A 99 -7.79 -17.10 -11.32
N ALA A 100 -6.87 -17.75 -11.99
CA ALA A 100 -5.47 -17.67 -11.67
C ALA A 100 -5.11 -16.19 -11.46
N PRO A 101 -4.34 -15.83 -10.43
CA PRO A 101 -3.86 -14.47 -10.25
C PRO A 101 -3.27 -14.02 -11.58
N VAL A 102 -3.52 -12.77 -11.97
CA VAL A 102 -2.90 -12.19 -13.17
C VAL A 102 -1.40 -12.23 -12.92
N ILE A 103 -0.77 -13.29 -13.39
CA ILE A 103 0.67 -13.46 -13.32
C ILE A 103 1.22 -12.45 -14.30
N VAL A 104 1.78 -11.35 -13.78
CA VAL A 104 2.53 -10.41 -14.60
C VAL A 104 3.80 -11.14 -15.01
N ASP A 105 3.96 -11.36 -16.32
CA ASP A 105 5.14 -12.00 -16.86
C ASP A 105 6.36 -11.14 -16.54
N THR A 106 7.28 -11.65 -15.71
CA THR A 106 8.54 -10.97 -15.37
C THR A 106 9.72 -11.88 -15.71
N ASP A 107 10.76 -11.29 -16.32
CA ASP A 107 11.98 -12.03 -16.62
C ASP A 107 12.73 -12.36 -15.31
N GLY A 108 13.43 -13.47 -15.31
CA GLY A 108 14.31 -13.85 -14.22
C GLY A 108 15.46 -12.85 -14.06
N ALA A 109 15.86 -12.61 -12.83
CA ALA A 109 16.97 -11.73 -12.49
C ALA A 109 18.07 -12.50 -11.75
N PHE A 110 19.29 -12.02 -11.81
CA PHE A 110 20.38 -12.55 -11.03
C PHE A 110 21.26 -11.42 -10.48
N TYR A 111 21.88 -11.68 -9.34
CA TYR A 111 22.76 -10.76 -8.65
C TYR A 111 24.02 -11.50 -8.22
N VAL A 112 25.18 -10.95 -8.57
CA VAL A 112 26.50 -11.48 -8.20
C VAL A 112 27.18 -10.47 -7.31
N HIS A 113 27.50 -10.86 -6.09
CA HIS A 113 28.11 -9.99 -5.10
C HIS A 113 29.32 -10.61 -4.43
N ARG A 114 30.16 -9.73 -3.91
CA ARG A 114 31.37 -10.07 -3.15
C ARG A 114 31.11 -9.72 -1.70
N PHE A 115 30.95 -10.74 -0.84
CA PHE A 115 30.78 -10.55 0.58
C PHE A 115 31.95 -11.20 1.34
N GLY A 116 32.73 -10.39 2.06
CA GLY A 116 34.00 -10.86 2.63
C GLY A 116 34.92 -11.35 1.54
N SER A 117 35.50 -12.55 1.70
CA SER A 117 36.38 -13.19 0.73
C SER A 117 35.67 -14.15 -0.25
N HIS A 118 34.35 -14.14 -0.26
CA HIS A 118 33.54 -15.08 -1.03
C HIS A 118 32.69 -14.42 -2.09
N LEU A 119 32.41 -15.17 -3.16
CA LEU A 119 31.48 -14.79 -4.22
C LEU A 119 30.13 -15.44 -3.98
N TYR A 120 29.08 -14.65 -4.12
CA TYR A 120 27.70 -15.07 -3.93
C TYR A 120 26.87 -14.82 -5.17
N LEU A 121 25.95 -15.73 -5.44
CA LEU A 121 24.98 -15.65 -6.52
C LEU A 121 23.57 -15.77 -5.94
N LYS A 122 22.69 -14.85 -6.33
CA LYS A 122 21.25 -14.94 -6.10
C LYS A 122 20.55 -14.96 -7.44
N ILE A 123 19.66 -15.92 -7.64
CA ILE A 123 18.83 -16.04 -8.83
C ILE A 123 17.37 -15.96 -8.45
N VAL A 124 16.66 -15.02 -9.05
CA VAL A 124 15.22 -14.87 -8.96
C VAL A 124 14.61 -15.51 -10.20
N PRO A 125 13.77 -16.54 -10.05
CA PRO A 125 13.17 -17.22 -11.19
C PRO A 125 12.21 -16.29 -11.93
N PRO A 126 11.99 -16.51 -13.24
CA PRO A 126 11.00 -15.76 -13.99
C PRO A 126 9.59 -16.11 -13.51
N VAL A 127 8.66 -15.15 -13.63
CA VAL A 127 7.24 -15.37 -13.36
C VAL A 127 6.49 -15.43 -14.69
N GLY A 128 5.56 -16.38 -14.81
CA GLY A 128 4.73 -16.56 -16.00
C GLY A 128 5.55 -16.98 -17.23
N LYS A 129 5.52 -16.18 -18.29
CA LYS A 129 6.25 -16.42 -19.55
C LYS A 129 7.58 -15.68 -19.66
N GLY A 130 8.08 -15.14 -18.53
CA GLY A 130 9.36 -14.46 -18.48
C GLY A 130 10.52 -15.36 -18.91
N LYS A 131 11.61 -14.75 -19.35
CA LYS A 131 12.83 -15.48 -19.76
C LYS A 131 13.61 -15.92 -18.53
N SER A 132 14.09 -17.14 -18.52
CA SER A 132 15.00 -17.65 -17.51
C SER A 132 16.38 -16.99 -17.63
N VAL A 133 17.09 -16.91 -16.51
CA VAL A 133 18.49 -16.43 -16.45
C VAL A 133 19.37 -17.35 -17.27
N ALA A 134 20.15 -16.77 -18.19
CA ALA A 134 21.09 -17.55 -18.98
C ALA A 134 22.44 -17.70 -18.25
N GLU A 135 22.96 -18.93 -18.18
CA GLU A 135 24.27 -19.26 -17.58
C GLU A 135 25.40 -18.35 -18.12
N LYS A 136 25.36 -18.05 -19.42
CA LYS A 136 26.37 -17.19 -20.07
C LYS A 136 26.42 -15.77 -19.51
N ASP A 137 25.26 -15.22 -19.17
CA ASP A 137 25.16 -13.86 -18.64
C ASP A 137 25.74 -13.81 -17.22
N VAL A 138 25.46 -14.81 -16.41
CA VAL A 138 26.02 -14.97 -15.06
C VAL A 138 27.53 -15.12 -15.11
N LEU A 139 28.02 -16.02 -15.95
CA LEU A 139 29.47 -16.25 -16.12
C LEU A 139 30.20 -15.01 -16.64
N SER A 140 29.57 -14.22 -17.50
CA SER A 140 30.14 -12.97 -17.98
C SER A 140 30.42 -11.99 -16.86
N VAL A 141 29.48 -11.87 -15.91
CA VAL A 141 29.61 -10.98 -14.74
C VAL A 141 30.65 -11.48 -13.77
N ILE A 142 30.68 -12.79 -13.47
CA ILE A 142 31.68 -13.38 -12.57
C ILE A 142 33.09 -13.19 -13.11
N ASN A 143 33.31 -13.35 -14.41
CA ASN A 143 34.62 -13.23 -15.06
C ASN A 143 35.18 -11.79 -15.03
N TYR A 144 34.33 -10.75 -14.74
CA TYR A 144 34.85 -9.41 -14.46
C TYR A 144 35.46 -9.26 -13.06
N CYS A 145 35.24 -10.22 -12.17
CA CYS A 145 35.89 -10.23 -10.87
C CYS A 145 37.32 -10.80 -11.01
N GLU A 146 38.31 -9.92 -10.81
CA GLU A 146 39.71 -10.34 -10.83
C GLU A 146 39.96 -11.38 -9.73
N SER A 147 40.74 -12.40 -10.03
CA SER A 147 41.13 -13.50 -9.12
C SER A 147 39.98 -14.40 -8.67
N ALA A 148 38.79 -14.35 -9.31
CA ALA A 148 37.68 -15.21 -8.98
C ALA A 148 38.00 -16.70 -9.19
N LYS A 149 37.76 -17.51 -8.14
CA LYS A 149 37.84 -18.96 -8.16
C LYS A 149 36.45 -19.49 -7.81
N PHE A 150 35.73 -20.02 -8.77
CA PHE A 150 34.35 -20.47 -8.60
C PHE A 150 34.09 -21.83 -9.25
N ASP A 151 32.99 -22.46 -8.82
CA ASP A 151 32.57 -23.76 -9.36
C ASP A 151 31.50 -23.53 -10.46
N GLU A 152 31.91 -23.68 -11.73
CA GLU A 152 31.02 -23.55 -12.88
C GLU A 152 29.85 -24.55 -12.85
N SER A 153 30.08 -25.78 -12.33
CA SER A 153 29.04 -26.79 -12.23
C SER A 153 27.97 -26.39 -11.23
N LEU A 154 28.34 -25.74 -10.13
CA LEU A 154 27.43 -25.19 -9.16
C LEU A 154 26.61 -24.03 -9.74
N VAL A 155 27.26 -23.06 -10.40
CA VAL A 155 26.58 -21.95 -11.10
C VAL A 155 25.54 -22.48 -12.09
N LYS A 156 25.93 -23.47 -12.90
CA LYS A 156 25.02 -24.10 -13.86
C LYS A 156 23.83 -24.77 -13.18
N SER A 157 24.06 -25.49 -12.08
CA SER A 157 23.00 -26.16 -11.33
C SER A 157 22.00 -25.14 -10.73
N LEU A 158 22.48 -23.99 -10.24
CA LEU A 158 21.67 -22.93 -9.71
C LEU A 158 20.83 -22.22 -10.81
N CYS A 159 21.42 -22.00 -11.99
CA CYS A 159 20.69 -21.44 -13.13
C CYS A 159 19.58 -22.37 -13.66
N MET A 160 19.75 -23.69 -13.51
CA MET A 160 18.75 -24.67 -13.93
C MET A 160 17.73 -25.01 -12.85
N ALA A 161 17.93 -24.56 -11.62
CA ALA A 161 17.00 -24.81 -10.53
C ALA A 161 15.66 -24.10 -10.77
N PRO A 162 14.51 -24.79 -10.63
CA PRO A 162 13.19 -24.20 -10.91
C PRO A 162 12.84 -23.00 -10.02
N ASN A 163 13.36 -22.99 -8.80
CA ASN A 163 13.14 -21.89 -7.83
C ASN A 163 14.36 -20.95 -7.73
N GLY A 164 15.33 -21.07 -8.62
CA GLY A 164 16.59 -20.32 -8.50
C GLY A 164 17.31 -20.63 -7.18
N THR A 165 17.64 -19.58 -6.43
CA THR A 165 18.26 -19.68 -5.08
C THR A 165 17.27 -19.45 -3.93
N ASP A 166 15.96 -19.62 -4.15
CA ASP A 166 14.89 -19.32 -3.17
C ASP A 166 15.00 -17.92 -2.54
N GLY A 167 15.45 -16.94 -3.34
CA GLY A 167 15.62 -15.55 -2.90
C GLY A 167 16.81 -15.30 -1.98
N LYS A 168 17.69 -16.29 -1.77
CA LYS A 168 18.86 -16.19 -0.91
C LYS A 168 20.14 -16.16 -1.72
N TYR A 169 21.18 -15.59 -1.15
CA TYR A 169 22.52 -15.63 -1.72
C TYR A 169 23.16 -16.98 -1.43
N SER A 170 23.63 -17.65 -2.47
CA SER A 170 24.38 -18.91 -2.38
C SER A 170 25.85 -18.65 -2.70
N GLU A 171 26.74 -19.15 -1.87
CA GLU A 171 28.18 -19.07 -2.11
C GLU A 171 28.55 -19.93 -3.32
N ILE A 172 29.27 -19.33 -4.26
CA ILE A 172 29.69 -19.99 -5.50
C ILE A 172 31.22 -20.08 -5.65
N GLY A 173 31.97 -19.37 -4.83
CA GLY A 173 33.42 -19.33 -4.91
C GLY A 173 34.07 -18.30 -4.00
N SER A 174 35.31 -17.98 -4.28
CA SER A 174 36.15 -17.04 -3.52
C SER A 174 36.96 -16.16 -4.47
N TYR A 175 37.49 -15.07 -3.93
CA TYR A 175 38.41 -14.17 -4.63
C TYR A 175 39.51 -13.67 -3.67
N ASP A 176 40.56 -13.06 -4.21
CA ASP A 176 41.62 -12.47 -3.39
C ASP A 176 41.13 -11.15 -2.79
N HIS A 177 40.67 -11.19 -1.53
CA HIS A 177 40.06 -10.09 -0.80
C HIS A 177 41.10 -9.24 -0.05
N LEU A 178 40.90 -7.91 -0.06
CA LEU A 178 41.67 -6.93 0.67
C LEU A 178 40.73 -5.99 1.48
N ASP A 179 40.76 -6.09 2.80
CA ASP A 179 39.92 -5.31 3.72
C ASP A 179 40.01 -3.79 3.48
N ALA A 180 41.17 -3.28 3.06
CA ALA A 180 41.38 -1.88 2.77
C ALA A 180 40.59 -1.36 1.55
N CYS A 181 40.04 -2.28 0.75
CA CYS A 181 39.29 -2.01 -0.47
C CYS A 181 37.77 -2.12 -0.27
N ASP A 182 37.32 -2.46 0.92
CA ASP A 182 35.90 -2.68 1.25
C ASP A 182 35.07 -1.42 1.08
N ALA A 183 33.80 -1.63 0.78
CA ALA A 183 32.81 -0.57 0.81
C ALA A 183 32.68 0.03 2.21
N ILE A 184 32.57 1.34 2.28
CA ILE A 184 32.41 2.05 3.56
C ILE A 184 30.95 2.45 3.73
N LEU A 185 30.35 2.02 4.84
CA LEU A 185 28.97 2.32 5.19
C LEU A 185 28.92 3.45 6.23
N ALA A 186 28.20 4.52 5.90
CA ALA A 186 27.83 5.59 6.83
C ALA A 186 26.31 5.57 7.04
N VAL A 187 25.88 5.81 8.27
CA VAL A 187 24.46 5.95 8.63
C VAL A 187 24.23 7.37 9.12
N ASP A 188 23.25 8.06 8.58
CA ASP A 188 22.78 9.36 9.01
C ASP A 188 21.33 9.30 9.46
N ILE A 189 21.01 10.01 10.54
CA ILE A 189 19.67 10.09 11.09
C ILE A 189 19.20 11.53 10.98
N SER A 190 18.01 11.72 10.43
CA SER A 190 17.42 13.04 10.28
C SER A 190 17.27 13.74 11.66
N LYS A 191 17.37 15.06 11.69
CA LYS A 191 17.33 15.86 12.93
C LYS A 191 16.02 15.69 13.72
N ASP A 192 14.95 15.40 13.02
CA ASP A 192 13.62 15.12 13.59
C ASP A 192 13.42 13.63 13.93
N GLU A 193 14.44 12.80 13.69
CA GLU A 193 14.43 11.35 13.92
C GLU A 193 13.33 10.61 13.13
N MET A 194 12.88 11.19 12.03
CA MET A 194 11.81 10.60 11.21
C MET A 194 12.33 9.59 10.20
N GLU A 195 13.59 9.71 9.79
CA GLU A 195 14.22 8.83 8.81
C GLU A 195 15.64 8.48 9.19
N ALA A 196 16.08 7.27 8.85
CA ALA A 196 17.48 6.90 8.84
C ALA A 196 17.90 6.52 7.41
N THR A 197 19.01 7.10 6.98
CA THR A 197 19.59 6.91 5.67
C THR A 197 20.95 6.25 5.76
N ILE A 198 21.30 5.47 4.75
CA ILE A 198 22.65 4.96 4.55
C ILE A 198 23.28 5.66 3.35
N CYS A 199 24.58 5.86 3.43
CA CYS A 199 25.42 6.25 2.30
C CYS A 199 26.60 5.28 2.26
N VAL A 200 26.78 4.63 1.13
CA VAL A 200 27.81 3.58 0.93
C VAL A 200 28.73 4.02 -0.18
N SER A 201 30.04 4.03 0.08
CA SER A 201 31.03 4.22 -0.99
C SER A 201 31.27 2.91 -1.74
N ALA A 202 31.50 3.00 -3.06
CA ALA A 202 31.77 1.84 -3.86
C ALA A 202 33.04 1.10 -3.38
N PRO A 203 33.01 -0.26 -3.29
CA PRO A 203 34.21 -1.02 -3.00
C PRO A 203 35.20 -0.93 -4.18
N GLN A 204 36.49 -1.00 -3.87
CA GLN A 204 37.50 -1.14 -4.89
C GLN A 204 37.56 -2.59 -5.45
N PRO A 205 38.29 -2.88 -6.51
CA PRO A 205 38.23 -4.20 -7.20
C PRO A 205 38.38 -5.42 -6.31
N GLN A 206 39.18 -5.37 -5.25
CA GLN A 206 39.40 -6.48 -4.31
C GLN A 206 38.65 -6.30 -2.99
N GLY A 207 37.72 -5.36 -2.91
CA GLY A 207 36.95 -5.09 -1.71
C GLY A 207 35.63 -5.84 -1.68
N SER A 208 35.11 -6.01 -0.47
CA SER A 208 33.80 -6.56 -0.17
C SER A 208 32.70 -5.51 -0.35
N GLU A 209 31.56 -5.93 -0.83
CA GLU A 209 30.32 -5.15 -0.83
C GLU A 209 29.62 -5.24 0.52
N ILE A 210 28.62 -4.40 0.75
CA ILE A 210 27.86 -4.35 2.02
C ILE A 210 26.77 -5.41 2.02
N THR A 211 26.69 -6.17 3.10
CA THR A 211 25.59 -7.11 3.35
C THR A 211 24.44 -6.46 4.11
N ALA A 212 23.25 -7.08 4.07
CA ALA A 212 22.12 -6.67 4.91
C ALA A 212 22.48 -6.68 6.41
N GLU A 213 23.30 -7.65 6.84
CA GLU A 213 23.77 -7.74 8.23
C GLU A 213 24.67 -6.56 8.62
N ASN A 214 25.53 -6.09 7.71
CA ASN A 214 26.33 -4.88 7.95
C ASN A 214 25.43 -3.66 8.14
N ILE A 215 24.39 -3.50 7.33
CA ILE A 215 23.41 -2.41 7.45
C ILE A 215 22.70 -2.49 8.79
N HIS A 216 22.16 -3.64 9.17
CA HIS A 216 21.51 -3.84 10.47
C HIS A 216 22.41 -3.54 11.65
N ASN A 217 23.66 -3.99 11.60
CA ASN A 217 24.64 -3.72 12.65
C ASN A 217 24.95 -2.23 12.76
N ALA A 218 25.10 -1.54 11.63
CA ALA A 218 25.34 -0.10 11.60
C ALA A 218 24.13 0.69 12.14
N LEU A 219 22.92 0.34 11.74
CA LEU A 219 21.68 0.93 12.28
C LEU A 219 21.56 0.72 13.79
N ARG A 220 21.86 -0.48 14.27
CA ARG A 220 21.84 -0.80 15.70
C ARG A 220 22.87 0.02 16.49
N ILE A 221 24.09 0.19 15.97
CA ILE A 221 25.15 1.00 16.57
C ILE A 221 24.69 2.47 16.68
N GLN A 222 23.99 2.99 15.68
CA GLN A 222 23.43 4.35 15.70
C GLN A 222 22.13 4.47 16.53
N GLY A 223 21.66 3.36 17.12
CA GLY A 223 20.50 3.36 18.01
C GLY A 223 19.15 3.31 17.30
N VAL A 224 19.10 2.97 16.03
CA VAL A 224 17.83 2.77 15.29
C VAL A 224 17.13 1.52 15.82
N GLN A 225 15.87 1.68 16.28
CA GLN A 225 15.10 0.63 16.96
C GLN A 225 13.72 0.37 16.31
N ALA A 226 13.23 1.27 15.46
CA ALA A 226 11.90 1.17 14.90
C ALA A 226 11.89 1.61 13.43
N GLY A 227 10.92 1.07 12.68
CA GLY A 227 10.66 1.49 11.30
C GLY A 227 11.69 1.04 10.29
N ILE A 228 12.53 0.05 10.61
CA ILE A 228 13.49 -0.55 9.66
C ILE A 228 12.69 -1.25 8.55
N ASP A 229 13.05 -0.97 7.32
CA ASP A 229 12.41 -1.49 6.11
C ASP A 229 13.29 -2.59 5.50
N GLU A 230 12.96 -3.84 5.80
CA GLU A 230 13.69 -5.02 5.33
C GLU A 230 13.67 -5.15 3.80
N GLU A 231 12.56 -4.78 3.16
CA GLU A 231 12.44 -4.86 1.71
C GLU A 231 13.39 -3.88 1.03
N ARG A 232 13.47 -2.65 1.55
CA ARG A 232 14.42 -1.65 1.06
C ARG A 232 15.86 -2.05 1.28
N ILE A 233 16.19 -2.62 2.44
CA ILE A 233 17.54 -3.11 2.72
C ILE A 233 17.92 -4.21 1.72
N ASN A 234 17.05 -5.19 1.51
CA ASN A 234 17.30 -6.27 0.56
C ASN A 234 17.41 -5.76 -0.89
N ALA A 235 16.53 -4.83 -1.30
CA ALA A 235 16.60 -4.20 -2.60
C ALA A 235 17.92 -3.41 -2.80
N TYR A 236 18.40 -2.74 -1.75
CA TYR A 236 19.69 -2.05 -1.78
C TYR A 236 20.86 -3.02 -1.94
N VAL A 237 20.84 -4.15 -1.23
CA VAL A 237 21.88 -5.18 -1.36
C VAL A 237 21.89 -5.81 -2.75
N ASP A 238 20.70 -6.03 -3.34
CA ASP A 238 20.60 -6.59 -4.70
C ASP A 238 21.11 -5.61 -5.77
N THR A 239 20.81 -4.32 -5.61
CA THR A 239 21.20 -3.26 -6.56
C THR A 239 21.71 -2.03 -5.81
N PRO A 240 22.96 -2.07 -5.32
CA PRO A 240 23.48 -0.98 -4.51
C PRO A 240 23.66 0.32 -5.32
N VAL A 241 23.25 1.42 -4.70
CA VAL A 241 23.48 2.78 -5.21
C VAL A 241 24.57 3.40 -4.34
N TYR A 242 25.71 3.72 -4.95
CA TYR A 242 26.87 4.24 -4.23
C TYR A 242 26.90 5.75 -4.22
N ASP A 243 27.46 6.31 -3.14
CA ASP A 243 27.68 7.75 -2.92
C ASP A 243 26.41 8.60 -2.91
N GLU A 244 25.25 7.97 -2.77
CA GLU A 244 23.95 8.62 -2.63
C GLU A 244 23.24 8.18 -1.34
N PRO A 245 22.49 9.09 -0.68
CA PRO A 245 21.72 8.74 0.50
C PRO A 245 20.53 7.84 0.12
N TYR A 246 20.38 6.71 0.82
CA TYR A 246 19.30 5.76 0.63
C TYR A 246 18.56 5.52 1.95
N VAL A 247 17.24 5.72 1.97
CA VAL A 247 16.41 5.59 3.18
C VAL A 247 16.16 4.12 3.47
N VAL A 248 16.57 3.67 4.66
CA VAL A 248 16.42 2.28 5.14
C VAL A 248 15.52 2.14 6.36
N ALA A 249 15.18 3.23 7.03
CA ALA A 249 14.21 3.21 8.11
C ALA A 249 13.40 4.51 8.11
N SER A 250 12.11 4.38 8.43
CA SER A 250 11.19 5.52 8.54
C SER A 250 10.36 5.43 9.80
N ALA A 251 10.08 6.58 10.43
CA ALA A 251 9.29 6.64 11.65
C ALA A 251 7.87 6.08 11.42
N ILE A 252 7.36 5.41 12.44
CA ILE A 252 5.97 4.97 12.47
C ILE A 252 5.13 6.18 12.84
N GLN A 253 4.36 6.71 11.88
CA GLN A 253 3.54 7.89 12.07
C GLN A 253 2.40 7.65 13.06
N PRO A 254 2.09 8.63 13.94
CA PRO A 254 0.93 8.53 14.81
C PRO A 254 -0.36 8.70 14.00
N VAL A 255 -1.37 7.91 14.32
CA VAL A 255 -2.71 8.00 13.73
C VAL A 255 -3.64 8.61 14.76
N ASN A 256 -4.20 9.79 14.45
CA ASN A 256 -5.16 10.45 15.34
C ASN A 256 -6.47 9.66 15.41
N GLY A 257 -7.06 9.64 16.59
CA GLY A 257 -8.39 9.08 16.80
C GLY A 257 -9.47 9.97 16.18
N ARG A 258 -10.55 9.34 15.72
CA ARG A 258 -11.71 10.04 15.18
C ARG A 258 -12.56 10.60 16.30
N ASP A 259 -13.06 11.80 16.10
CA ASP A 259 -14.07 12.41 16.98
C ASP A 259 -15.38 11.63 16.95
N ALA A 260 -16.14 11.68 18.03
CA ALA A 260 -17.50 11.17 18.06
C ALA A 260 -18.37 11.94 17.07
N TYR A 261 -19.29 11.24 16.42
CA TYR A 261 -20.26 11.88 15.54
C TYR A 261 -21.64 11.25 15.71
N ILE A 262 -22.68 11.95 15.26
CA ILE A 262 -24.05 11.49 15.31
C ILE A 262 -24.45 11.07 13.90
N ALA A 263 -24.75 9.79 13.72
CA ALA A 263 -25.36 9.27 12.51
C ALA A 263 -26.88 9.40 12.62
N TYR A 264 -27.48 10.24 11.78
CA TYR A 264 -28.92 10.44 11.74
C TYR A 264 -29.59 9.43 10.83
N ASN A 265 -30.69 8.83 11.29
CA ASN A 265 -31.49 7.88 10.51
C ASN A 265 -32.60 8.57 9.71
N PHE A 266 -32.53 9.88 9.56
CA PHE A 266 -33.43 10.69 8.76
C PHE A 266 -32.64 11.66 7.88
N GLU A 267 -33.23 12.10 6.78
CA GLU A 267 -32.60 13.02 5.84
C GLU A 267 -32.39 14.39 6.46
N THR A 268 -31.13 14.80 6.61
CA THR A 268 -30.78 16.13 7.17
C THR A 268 -30.52 17.16 6.09
N ASP A 269 -30.28 16.70 4.84
CA ASP A 269 -29.96 17.58 3.71
C ASP A 269 -31.24 18.09 3.03
N ARG A 270 -31.57 19.34 3.29
CA ARG A 270 -32.71 20.00 2.66
C ARG A 270 -32.53 20.27 1.16
N SER A 271 -31.34 20.19 0.64
CA SER A 271 -31.07 20.39 -0.80
C SER A 271 -31.55 19.22 -1.67
N LYS A 272 -31.76 18.05 -1.08
CA LYS A 272 -32.30 16.86 -1.75
C LYS A 272 -33.82 16.85 -1.92
N LEU A 273 -34.51 17.90 -1.46
CA LEU A 273 -35.95 18.05 -1.65
C LEU A 273 -36.26 18.19 -3.15
N LYS A 274 -36.70 17.10 -3.75
CA LYS A 274 -37.17 17.12 -5.15
C LYS A 274 -38.51 17.84 -5.20
N LEU A 275 -38.53 18.99 -5.82
CA LEU A 275 -39.78 19.65 -6.22
C LEU A 275 -40.46 18.78 -7.27
N LYS A 276 -41.63 18.20 -6.94
CA LYS A 276 -42.48 17.56 -7.96
C LYS A 276 -43.18 18.69 -8.73
N GLU A 277 -42.83 18.82 -9.99
CA GLU A 277 -43.59 19.64 -10.92
C GLU A 277 -44.89 18.90 -11.27
N THR A 278 -46.01 19.53 -10.98
CA THR A 278 -47.32 19.13 -11.52
C THR A 278 -47.32 19.39 -13.02
N GLY A 279 -47.95 18.52 -13.82
CA GLY A 279 -47.97 18.54 -15.29
C GLY A 279 -48.41 19.88 -15.97
N ASN A 280 -48.69 20.92 -15.20
CA ASN A 280 -49.01 22.29 -15.64
C ASN A 280 -47.88 23.30 -15.34
N GLY A 281 -46.66 22.86 -14.98
CA GLY A 281 -45.55 23.78 -14.68
C GLY A 281 -45.68 24.54 -13.36
N GLN A 282 -46.63 24.20 -12.52
CA GLN A 282 -46.76 24.75 -11.18
C GLN A 282 -46.15 23.82 -10.15
N VAL A 283 -45.33 24.38 -9.25
CA VAL A 283 -44.71 23.65 -8.14
C VAL A 283 -45.74 23.50 -7.03
N ASP A 284 -46.05 22.25 -6.64
CA ASP A 284 -46.93 22.01 -5.51
C ASP A 284 -46.16 22.14 -4.19
N PHE A 285 -46.26 23.30 -3.57
CA PHE A 285 -45.63 23.61 -2.27
C PHE A 285 -46.27 22.84 -1.08
N LYS A 286 -47.39 22.16 -1.27
CA LYS A 286 -48.01 21.34 -0.21
C LYS A 286 -47.43 19.93 -0.11
N GLU A 287 -46.83 19.40 -1.19
CA GLU A 287 -46.20 18.09 -1.20
C GLU A 287 -44.68 18.13 -1.01
N LEU A 288 -44.15 19.19 -0.37
CA LEU A 288 -42.70 19.34 -0.17
C LEU A 288 -42.07 18.27 0.74
N ASN A 289 -42.83 17.32 1.28
CA ASN A 289 -42.37 16.30 2.23
C ASN A 289 -41.32 16.83 3.25
N LEU A 290 -41.47 18.08 3.65
CA LEU A 290 -40.59 18.78 4.60
C LEU A 290 -40.64 18.16 5.99
N ILE A 291 -41.69 17.40 6.27
CA ILE A 291 -41.91 16.75 7.57
C ILE A 291 -41.72 15.26 7.39
N GLN A 292 -40.66 14.74 7.97
CA GLN A 292 -40.44 13.30 8.06
C GLN A 292 -41.17 12.78 9.29
N ASN A 293 -42.24 12.03 9.07
CA ASN A 293 -42.99 11.41 10.15
C ASN A 293 -42.20 10.27 10.77
N VAL A 294 -42.13 10.22 12.09
CA VAL A 294 -41.48 9.17 12.86
C VAL A 294 -42.48 8.53 13.80
N VAL A 295 -42.31 7.27 14.13
CA VAL A 295 -43.15 6.53 15.06
C VAL A 295 -42.48 6.40 16.42
N ALA A 296 -43.30 6.23 17.47
CA ALA A 296 -42.76 6.01 18.81
C ALA A 296 -41.86 4.75 18.84
N GLY A 297 -40.67 4.87 19.43
CA GLY A 297 -39.69 3.80 19.50
C GLY A 297 -38.79 3.70 18.28
N GLN A 298 -38.93 4.57 17.27
CA GLN A 298 -38.03 4.59 16.11
C GLN A 298 -36.69 5.24 16.49
N PRO A 299 -35.53 4.58 16.22
CA PRO A 299 -34.22 5.21 16.45
C PRO A 299 -34.02 6.35 15.46
N LEU A 300 -33.82 7.56 15.95
CA LEU A 300 -33.66 8.77 15.14
C LEU A 300 -32.20 9.03 14.81
N ALA A 301 -31.29 8.68 15.71
CA ALA A 301 -29.88 8.89 15.55
C ALA A 301 -29.10 7.92 16.42
N THR A 302 -27.89 7.60 15.98
CA THR A 302 -26.95 6.78 16.74
C THR A 302 -25.68 7.59 16.98
N LYS A 303 -25.22 7.65 18.23
CA LYS A 303 -23.94 8.24 18.57
C LYS A 303 -22.84 7.23 18.30
N MET A 304 -21.95 7.57 17.39
CA MET A 304 -20.71 6.85 17.18
C MET A 304 -19.65 7.36 18.16
N LEU A 305 -19.09 6.46 18.95
CA LEU A 305 -18.12 6.81 19.99
C LEU A 305 -16.79 7.30 19.39
N PRO A 306 -16.08 8.19 20.11
CA PRO A 306 -14.78 8.65 19.67
C PRO A 306 -13.76 7.52 19.71
N GLN A 307 -12.83 7.51 18.78
CA GLN A 307 -11.75 6.54 18.74
C GLN A 307 -10.51 7.09 19.45
N ARG A 308 -9.76 6.19 20.06
CA ARG A 308 -8.43 6.56 20.59
C ARG A 308 -7.42 6.64 19.47
N GLY A 309 -6.56 7.64 19.53
CA GLY A 309 -5.41 7.73 18.64
C GLY A 309 -4.41 6.60 18.91
N LYS A 310 -3.70 6.18 17.86
CA LYS A 310 -2.61 5.21 17.93
C LYS A 310 -1.29 5.96 17.83
N GLY A 311 -0.51 5.98 18.91
CA GLY A 311 0.81 6.61 18.93
C GLY A 311 1.77 5.98 17.92
N GLY A 312 2.70 6.80 17.43
CA GLY A 312 3.81 6.40 16.57
C GLY A 312 5.13 6.28 17.34
N LYS A 313 6.20 6.06 16.58
CA LYS A 313 7.58 6.03 17.11
C LYS A 313 8.54 6.62 16.10
N THR A 314 9.51 7.41 16.56
CA THR A 314 10.66 7.80 15.72
C THR A 314 11.55 6.59 15.41
N VAL A 315 12.48 6.73 14.50
CA VAL A 315 13.45 5.66 14.19
C VAL A 315 14.32 5.29 15.40
N LEU A 316 14.54 6.22 16.32
CA LEU A 316 15.25 5.98 17.60
C LEU A 316 14.33 5.39 18.70
N GLY A 317 13.05 5.13 18.39
CA GLY A 317 12.11 4.53 19.33
C GLY A 317 11.39 5.51 20.24
N ARG A 318 11.59 6.84 20.09
CA ARG A 318 10.85 7.85 20.87
C ARG A 318 9.37 7.82 20.49
N TYR A 319 8.51 7.93 21.48
CA TYR A 319 7.08 7.92 21.28
C TYR A 319 6.59 9.22 20.61
N LEU A 320 5.77 9.07 19.58
CA LEU A 320 5.04 10.13 18.90
C LEU A 320 3.58 10.08 19.35
N GLU A 321 3.14 11.16 20.01
CA GLU A 321 1.80 11.22 20.56
C GLU A 321 0.75 11.37 19.46
N ALA A 322 -0.34 10.59 19.56
CA ALA A 322 -1.54 10.75 18.75
C ALA A 322 -2.64 11.45 19.56
N LYS A 323 -3.42 12.28 18.92
CA LYS A 323 -4.60 12.90 19.53
C LYS A 323 -5.73 11.88 19.61
N ASN A 324 -6.38 11.81 20.77
CA ASN A 324 -7.63 11.06 20.90
C ASN A 324 -8.79 11.85 20.32
N GLY A 325 -9.76 11.14 19.73
CA GLY A 325 -11.00 11.73 19.29
C GLY A 325 -11.78 12.34 20.46
N LYS A 326 -12.44 13.47 20.20
CA LYS A 326 -13.27 14.18 21.17
C LYS A 326 -14.66 13.59 21.22
N ASP A 327 -15.23 13.51 22.41
CA ASP A 327 -16.62 13.12 22.58
C ASP A 327 -17.56 14.30 22.32
N ILE A 328 -18.78 13.99 21.88
CA ILE A 328 -19.84 14.99 21.66
C ILE A 328 -21.09 14.60 22.44
N ASN A 329 -21.83 15.62 22.89
CA ASN A 329 -23.14 15.40 23.51
C ASN A 329 -24.22 15.35 22.43
N ILE A 330 -25.15 14.40 22.58
CA ILE A 330 -26.34 14.34 21.70
C ILE A 330 -27.31 15.43 22.11
N PRO A 331 -27.69 16.39 21.23
CA PRO A 331 -28.73 17.36 21.52
C PRO A 331 -30.08 16.65 21.54
N LEU A 332 -30.72 16.59 22.71
CA LEU A 332 -32.03 15.97 22.87
C LEU A 332 -33.13 17.04 22.66
N GLY A 333 -34.06 16.74 21.76
CA GLY A 333 -35.27 17.52 21.55
C GLY A 333 -36.40 17.08 22.46
N GLN A 334 -37.56 17.74 22.31
CA GLN A 334 -38.78 17.32 23.00
C GLN A 334 -39.24 15.94 22.51
N ASN A 335 -39.70 15.08 23.43
CA ASN A 335 -40.19 13.74 23.15
C ASN A 335 -39.14 12.75 22.60
N VAL A 336 -37.84 13.06 22.75
CA VAL A 336 -36.73 12.16 22.40
C VAL A 336 -36.09 11.68 23.70
N LYS A 337 -35.76 10.38 23.77
CA LYS A 337 -35.06 9.74 24.90
C LYS A 337 -33.77 9.12 24.39
N LEU A 338 -32.79 9.04 25.25
CA LEU A 338 -31.60 8.21 25.07
C LEU A 338 -31.97 6.79 25.57
N ASP A 339 -31.63 5.80 24.75
CA ASP A 339 -31.67 4.38 25.14
C ASP A 339 -30.29 3.91 25.53
#